data_27d5b86ca8e7ae579fe386f9e118e85a
#
_entry.id   27d5b86ca8e7ae579fe386f9e118e85a
#
_cell.length_a   1.000
_cell.length_b   1.000
_cell.length_c   1.000
_cell.angle_alpha   90.00
_cell.angle_beta   90.00
_cell.angle_gamma   90.00
#
_symmetry.space_group_name_H-M   'P 1'
#
loop_
_entity.id
_entity.type
_entity.pdbx_description
1 polymer ?
#
loop_
_entity_poly.entity_id
_entity_poly.type
_entity_poly.pdbx_seq_one_letter_code
_entity_poly.pdbx_strand_id
1 'polypeptide(L)'
;GREIRAIGNPKAATSFELFADVFINPATVHSKWITTTGTLLIVPLFGAIELVQEDRDAFIHINQVSKLWVKAGTKLQFKNIYPDHSVRFLMLLIKSDTAEPQSTVEYKLDMLNDLQEVHTDRSCSLNLGQFEGREETVYTYQRKDTSVFAYVLQGAFEFQNRLLETGEGLCIWDQNPIELEAL
;
A
#
# COMPACT_ATOMS: atom_id res chain seq x y z
N GLY A 1 17.94 0.26 4.82
CA GLY A 1 16.57 0.26 5.34
C GLY A 1 15.95 1.59 5.01
N ARG A 2 14.76 1.57 4.47
CA ARG A 2 14.03 2.78 4.09
C ARG A 2 13.42 3.40 5.34
N GLU A 3 13.50 4.72 5.47
CA GLU A 3 13.05 5.43 6.64
C GLU A 3 11.54 5.70 6.56
N ILE A 4 10.80 5.35 7.61
CA ILE A 4 9.41 5.77 7.82
C ILE A 4 9.42 6.81 8.93
N ARG A 5 8.96 8.00 8.62
CA ARG A 5 8.87 9.14 9.52
C ARG A 5 7.43 9.31 10.03
N ALA A 6 7.23 10.10 11.05
CA ALA A 6 5.91 10.37 11.60
C ALA A 6 5.72 11.84 11.97
N ILE A 7 4.51 12.35 11.74
CA ILE A 7 4.05 13.67 12.17
C ILE A 7 2.79 13.49 13.03
N GLY A 8 2.70 14.23 14.13
CA GLY A 8 1.56 14.22 15.04
C GLY A 8 1.74 13.24 16.20
N ASN A 9 0.74 13.19 17.08
CA ASN A 9 0.77 12.33 18.25
C ASN A 9 -0.11 11.10 18.01
N PRO A 10 0.43 9.88 18.02
CA PRO A 10 -0.35 8.67 17.85
C PRO A 10 -1.21 8.39 19.08
N LYS A 11 -2.27 9.15 19.28
CA LYS A 11 -3.23 8.96 20.40
C LYS A 11 -4.13 7.75 20.19
N ALA A 12 -4.34 7.33 18.95
CA ALA A 12 -5.08 6.13 18.63
C ALA A 12 -4.10 5.00 18.28
N ALA A 13 -4.37 3.79 18.75
CA ALA A 13 -3.69 2.61 18.27
C ALA A 13 -3.92 2.55 16.76
N THR A 14 -2.87 2.75 15.98
CA THR A 14 -2.99 2.62 14.53
C THR A 14 -3.34 1.18 14.21
N SER A 15 -4.38 0.94 13.43
CA SER A 15 -4.69 -0.38 12.90
C SER A 15 -3.68 -0.83 11.83
N PHE A 16 -2.77 0.05 11.44
CA PHE A 16 -1.75 -0.19 10.42
C PHE A 16 -0.55 -0.94 11.02
N GLU A 17 -0.36 -2.19 10.63
CA GLU A 17 0.61 -3.11 11.25
C GLU A 17 1.84 -3.38 10.39
N LEU A 18 1.68 -3.37 9.06
CA LEU A 18 2.75 -3.66 8.14
C LEU A 18 2.59 -2.86 6.86
N PHE A 19 3.69 -2.28 6.43
CA PHE A 19 3.90 -1.87 5.05
C PHE A 19 5.17 -2.52 4.52
N ALA A 20 5.11 -3.07 3.31
CA ALA A 20 6.27 -3.59 2.63
C ALA A 20 6.20 -3.30 1.13
N ASP A 21 7.29 -2.76 0.61
CA ASP A 21 7.57 -2.61 -0.81
C ASP A 21 8.51 -3.76 -1.21
N VAL A 22 7.96 -4.74 -1.90
CA VAL A 22 8.60 -6.05 -2.12
C VAL A 22 9.04 -6.18 -3.56
N PHE A 23 10.30 -6.59 -3.73
CA PHE A 23 10.86 -7.00 -5.02
C PHE A 23 11.13 -8.50 -4.98
N ILE A 24 10.71 -9.21 -6.02
CA ILE A 24 10.99 -10.64 -6.20
C ILE A 24 11.78 -10.81 -7.50
N ASN A 25 12.96 -11.42 -7.39
CA ASN A 25 13.80 -11.74 -8.53
C ASN A 25 13.13 -12.74 -9.48
N PRO A 26 13.57 -12.83 -10.76
CA PRO A 26 13.04 -13.78 -11.73
C PRO A 26 12.99 -15.20 -11.19
N ALA A 27 11.89 -15.91 -11.47
CA ALA A 27 11.67 -17.32 -11.14
C ALA A 27 11.91 -17.69 -9.64
N THR A 28 11.73 -16.73 -8.72
CA THR A 28 11.91 -16.98 -7.28
C THR A 28 10.62 -16.80 -6.49
N VAL A 29 10.64 -17.23 -5.23
CA VAL A 29 9.53 -17.15 -4.28
C VAL A 29 9.94 -16.30 -3.09
N HIS A 30 9.09 -15.36 -2.72
CA HIS A 30 9.18 -14.61 -1.47
C HIS A 30 8.19 -15.17 -0.46
N SER A 31 8.65 -15.47 0.75
CA SER A 31 7.78 -15.95 1.83
C SER A 31 7.69 -14.94 2.95
N LYS A 32 6.49 -14.75 3.48
CA LYS A 32 6.21 -13.83 4.59
C LYS A 32 5.34 -14.53 5.64
N TRP A 33 5.79 -14.52 6.89
CA TRP A 33 4.97 -14.89 8.03
C TRP A 33 4.15 -13.68 8.50
N ILE A 34 2.87 -13.89 8.66
CA ILE A 34 1.95 -12.88 9.19
C ILE A 34 1.96 -12.96 10.71
N THR A 35 2.26 -11.86 11.37
CA THR A 35 2.38 -11.79 12.83
C THR A 35 1.12 -11.27 13.51
N THR A 36 0.24 -10.60 12.77
CA THR A 36 -0.99 -9.98 13.30
C THR A 36 -2.17 -10.39 12.43
N THR A 37 -3.29 -10.74 13.04
CA THR A 37 -4.55 -11.00 12.33
C THR A 37 -5.10 -9.70 11.75
N GLY A 38 -5.54 -9.73 10.49
CA GLY A 38 -6.06 -8.54 9.84
C GLY A 38 -6.36 -8.69 8.36
N THR A 39 -6.64 -7.56 7.74
CA THR A 39 -6.85 -7.42 6.30
C THR A 39 -5.55 -7.06 5.62
N LEU A 40 -5.11 -7.87 4.68
CA LEU A 40 -3.94 -7.65 3.84
C LEU A 40 -4.38 -7.14 2.48
N LEU A 41 -3.85 -6.00 2.06
CA LEU A 41 -3.94 -5.48 0.70
C LEU A 41 -2.63 -5.79 -0.03
N ILE A 42 -2.76 -6.24 -1.27
CA ILE A 42 -1.65 -6.55 -2.18
C ILE A 42 -1.86 -5.74 -3.46
N VAL A 43 -0.86 -4.93 -3.83
CA VAL A 43 -0.94 -4.02 -4.97
C VAL A 43 0.28 -4.22 -5.86
N PRO A 44 0.18 -4.99 -6.96
CA PRO A 44 1.27 -5.10 -7.92
C PRO A 44 1.54 -3.76 -8.61
N LEU A 45 2.82 -3.37 -8.65
CA LEU A 45 3.29 -2.15 -9.31
C LEU A 45 3.99 -2.47 -10.63
N PHE A 46 4.63 -3.63 -10.70
CA PHE A 46 5.33 -4.08 -11.89
C PHE A 46 5.27 -5.61 -11.98
N GLY A 47 4.74 -6.11 -13.10
CA GLY A 47 4.50 -7.53 -13.33
C GLY A 47 3.33 -8.09 -12.50
N ALA A 48 2.91 -9.31 -12.83
CA ALA A 48 1.92 -10.06 -12.06
C ALA A 48 2.63 -10.97 -11.04
N ILE A 49 1.94 -11.25 -9.94
CA ILE A 49 2.42 -12.18 -8.91
C ILE A 49 1.44 -13.33 -8.73
N GLU A 50 1.95 -14.50 -8.42
CA GLU A 50 1.17 -15.65 -8.00
C GLU A 50 1.22 -15.74 -6.47
N LEU A 51 0.06 -15.57 -5.83
CA LEU A 51 -0.10 -15.82 -4.40
C LEU A 51 -0.45 -17.30 -4.21
N VAL A 52 0.48 -18.03 -3.62
CA VAL A 52 0.31 -19.47 -3.34
C VAL A 52 -0.47 -19.63 -2.04
N GLN A 53 -1.60 -20.32 -2.09
CA GLN A 53 -2.49 -20.62 -0.97
C GLN A 53 -2.74 -22.12 -0.89
N GLU A 54 -3.14 -22.62 0.29
CA GLU A 54 -3.39 -24.07 0.51
C GLU A 54 -4.47 -24.64 -0.44
N ASP A 55 -5.54 -23.87 -0.68
CA ASP A 55 -6.70 -24.34 -1.43
C ASP A 55 -6.66 -23.93 -2.92
N ARG A 56 -6.10 -22.79 -3.23
CA ARG A 56 -6.08 -22.25 -4.60
C ARG A 56 -5.09 -21.11 -4.74
N ASP A 57 -4.22 -21.23 -5.74
CA ASP A 57 -3.35 -20.13 -6.16
C ASP A 57 -4.15 -18.99 -6.80
N ALA A 58 -3.76 -17.76 -6.50
CA ALA A 58 -4.38 -16.58 -7.06
C ALA A 58 -3.33 -15.74 -7.82
N PHE A 59 -3.66 -15.38 -9.07
CA PHE A 59 -2.88 -14.41 -9.83
C PHE A 59 -3.41 -13.00 -9.57
N ILE A 60 -2.49 -12.09 -9.25
CA ILE A 60 -2.79 -10.68 -9.02
C ILE A 60 -1.98 -9.90 -10.04
N HIS A 61 -2.70 -9.18 -10.91
CA HIS A 61 -2.10 -8.41 -12.00
C HIS A 61 -1.87 -6.95 -11.62
N ILE A 62 -1.06 -6.24 -12.42
CA ILE A 62 -0.97 -4.78 -12.36
C ILE A 62 -2.38 -4.18 -12.54
N ASN A 63 -2.61 -3.00 -11.97
CA ASN A 63 -3.92 -2.34 -11.93
C ASN A 63 -5.00 -3.13 -11.16
N GLN A 64 -4.59 -4.00 -10.27
CA GLN A 64 -5.48 -4.69 -9.33
C GLN A 64 -5.06 -4.45 -7.88
N VAL A 65 -6.04 -4.34 -6.99
CA VAL A 65 -5.86 -4.44 -5.54
C VAL A 65 -6.51 -5.73 -5.10
N SER A 66 -5.73 -6.65 -4.54
CA SER A 66 -6.27 -7.87 -3.92
C SER A 66 -6.33 -7.69 -2.42
N LYS A 67 -7.51 -7.95 -1.86
CA LYS A 67 -7.80 -7.92 -0.43
C LYS A 67 -8.03 -9.34 0.08
N LEU A 68 -7.34 -9.73 1.15
CA LEU A 68 -7.57 -10.99 1.83
C LEU A 68 -7.45 -10.82 3.35
N TRP A 69 -8.31 -11.52 4.09
CA TRP A 69 -8.21 -11.60 5.53
C TRP A 69 -7.25 -12.72 5.92
N VAL A 70 -6.31 -12.42 6.80
CA VAL A 70 -5.23 -13.34 7.19
C VAL A 70 -5.14 -13.44 8.71
N LYS A 71 -4.85 -14.64 9.21
CA LYS A 71 -4.60 -14.88 10.64
C LYS A 71 -3.11 -14.72 10.96
N ALA A 72 -2.82 -14.33 12.20
CA ALA A 72 -1.50 -14.45 12.75
C ALA A 72 -1.01 -15.91 12.68
N GLY A 73 0.24 -16.12 12.30
CA GLY A 73 0.81 -17.45 12.08
C GLY A 73 0.63 -17.99 10.65
N THR A 74 -0.12 -17.30 9.77
CA THR A 74 -0.21 -17.70 8.36
C THR A 74 1.11 -17.41 7.64
N LYS A 75 1.59 -18.37 6.85
CA LYS A 75 2.70 -18.19 5.92
C LYS A 75 2.15 -17.93 4.53
N LEU A 76 2.44 -16.77 3.98
CA LEU A 76 2.15 -16.43 2.59
C LEU A 76 3.37 -16.65 1.72
N GLN A 77 3.15 -17.11 0.50
CA GLN A 77 4.18 -17.25 -0.51
C GLN A 77 3.76 -16.50 -1.78
N PHE A 78 4.66 -15.65 -2.24
CA PHE A 78 4.48 -14.86 -3.47
C PHE A 78 5.52 -15.32 -4.47
N LYS A 79 5.08 -15.78 -5.62
CA LYS A 79 5.94 -16.31 -6.66
C LYS A 79 6.00 -15.36 -7.84
N ASN A 80 7.22 -15.06 -8.27
CA ASN A 80 7.45 -14.43 -9.55
C ASN A 80 7.45 -15.50 -10.64
N ILE A 81 6.46 -15.45 -11.52
CA ILE A 81 6.28 -16.41 -12.62
C ILE A 81 7.14 -16.11 -13.85
N TYR A 82 7.73 -14.93 -13.91
CA TYR A 82 8.54 -14.52 -15.06
C TYR A 82 9.97 -15.05 -14.93
N PRO A 83 10.55 -15.59 -16.01
CA PRO A 83 11.89 -16.17 -15.99
C PRO A 83 13.01 -15.13 -16.05
N ASP A 84 12.73 -13.91 -16.52
CA ASP A 84 13.72 -12.93 -16.98
C ASP A 84 13.60 -11.54 -16.37
N HIS A 85 12.51 -11.24 -15.67
CA HIS A 85 12.37 -9.94 -15.00
C HIS A 85 11.79 -10.04 -13.59
N SER A 86 12.17 -9.07 -12.76
CA SER A 86 11.67 -8.95 -11.39
C SER A 86 10.24 -8.42 -11.38
N VAL A 87 9.52 -8.72 -10.31
CA VAL A 87 8.21 -8.11 -10.01
C VAL A 87 8.31 -7.24 -8.77
N ARG A 88 7.45 -6.22 -8.68
CA ARG A 88 7.35 -5.31 -7.52
C ARG A 88 5.90 -5.17 -7.10
N PHE A 89 5.65 -5.26 -5.80
CA PHE A 89 4.31 -5.06 -5.25
C PHE A 89 4.37 -4.49 -3.83
N LEU A 90 3.29 -3.85 -3.43
CA LEU A 90 3.10 -3.39 -2.06
C LEU A 90 2.28 -4.40 -1.27
N MET A 91 2.61 -4.54 0.01
CA MET A 91 1.79 -5.21 1.02
C MET A 91 1.46 -4.24 2.13
N LEU A 92 0.18 -4.15 2.47
CA LEU A 92 -0.33 -3.34 3.57
C LEU A 92 -1.19 -4.23 4.46
N LEU A 93 -0.81 -4.38 5.74
CA LEU A 93 -1.60 -5.14 6.72
C LEU A 93 -2.26 -4.18 7.70
N ILE A 94 -3.57 -4.28 7.79
CA ILE A 94 -4.40 -3.50 8.69
C ILE A 94 -5.03 -4.46 9.68
N LYS A 95 -4.80 -4.24 10.97
CA LYS A 95 -5.35 -5.07 12.04
C LYS A 95 -6.87 -5.07 11.98
N SER A 96 -7.46 -6.26 11.95
CA SER A 96 -8.90 -6.46 11.95
C SER A 96 -9.25 -7.84 12.50
N ASP A 97 -10.15 -7.87 13.48
CA ASP A 97 -10.66 -9.13 14.06
C ASP A 97 -11.84 -9.69 13.25
N THR A 98 -12.35 -8.94 12.28
CA THR A 98 -13.48 -9.32 11.44
C THR A 98 -12.99 -9.95 10.16
N ALA A 99 -13.32 -11.22 9.95
CA ALA A 99 -13.05 -11.91 8.70
C ALA A 99 -13.93 -11.35 7.57
N GLU A 100 -13.29 -10.99 6.47
CA GLU A 100 -13.98 -10.55 5.26
C GLU A 100 -13.64 -11.47 4.09
N PRO A 101 -14.56 -11.64 3.12
CA PRO A 101 -14.28 -12.39 1.91
C PRO A 101 -13.09 -11.81 1.15
N GLN A 102 -12.28 -12.69 0.56
CA GLN A 102 -11.25 -12.29 -0.39
C GLN A 102 -11.89 -11.63 -1.61
N SER A 103 -11.33 -10.55 -2.05
CA SER A 103 -11.76 -9.83 -3.25
C SER A 103 -10.57 -9.25 -4.01
N THR A 104 -10.74 -9.10 -5.31
CA THR A 104 -9.79 -8.39 -6.16
C THR A 104 -10.58 -7.38 -6.99
N VAL A 105 -10.16 -6.13 -6.94
CA VAL A 105 -10.77 -5.02 -7.68
C VAL A 105 -9.77 -4.47 -8.69
N GLU A 106 -10.25 -4.09 -9.86
CA GLU A 106 -9.46 -3.41 -10.87
C GLU A 106 -9.57 -1.90 -10.69
N TYR A 107 -8.48 -1.20 -10.97
CA TYR A 107 -8.44 0.25 -10.98
C TYR A 107 -7.74 0.77 -12.24
N LYS A 108 -7.94 2.06 -12.51
CA LYS A 108 -7.22 2.77 -13.56
C LYS A 108 -6.60 4.02 -12.97
N LEU A 109 -5.37 4.31 -13.38
CA LEU A 109 -4.71 5.58 -13.13
C LEU A 109 -4.73 6.37 -14.45
N ASP A 110 -5.81 7.08 -14.68
CA ASP A 110 -6.07 7.84 -15.92
C ASP A 110 -6.10 9.37 -15.71
N MET A 111 -5.96 9.82 -14.46
CA MET A 111 -5.82 11.22 -14.12
C MET A 111 -4.38 11.52 -13.69
N LEU A 112 -3.80 12.53 -14.30
CA LEU A 112 -2.50 13.08 -13.94
C LEU A 112 -2.70 14.23 -12.94
N ASN A 113 -1.76 14.40 -12.04
CA ASN A 113 -1.75 15.46 -11.02
C ASN A 113 -2.93 15.37 -10.02
N ASP A 114 -3.40 14.16 -9.77
CA ASP A 114 -4.44 13.89 -8.80
C ASP A 114 -4.25 12.55 -8.08
N LEU A 115 -4.84 12.43 -6.89
CA LEU A 115 -4.92 11.21 -6.12
C LEU A 115 -6.23 10.48 -6.43
N GLN A 116 -6.11 9.30 -7.03
CA GLN A 116 -7.24 8.46 -7.40
C GLN A 116 -7.44 7.36 -6.37
N GLU A 117 -8.67 7.22 -5.87
CA GLU A 117 -9.03 6.13 -4.97
C GLU A 117 -9.04 4.80 -5.74
N VAL A 118 -8.18 3.87 -5.34
CA VAL A 118 -8.05 2.54 -5.97
C VAL A 118 -8.66 1.43 -5.11
N HIS A 119 -8.87 1.70 -3.83
CA HIS A 119 -9.58 0.82 -2.91
C HIS A 119 -10.13 1.61 -1.73
N THR A 120 -11.35 1.30 -1.33
CA THR A 120 -11.95 1.81 -0.08
C THR A 120 -12.84 0.78 0.56
N ASP A 121 -12.76 0.67 1.88
CA ASP A 121 -13.67 -0.11 2.71
C ASP A 121 -13.83 0.54 4.10
N ARG A 122 -14.39 -0.20 5.06
CA ARG A 122 -14.60 0.33 6.42
C ARG A 122 -13.30 0.57 7.18
N SER A 123 -12.23 -0.14 6.83
CA SER A 123 -10.96 -0.09 7.56
C SER A 123 -9.98 0.92 6.98
N CYS A 124 -9.96 1.11 5.66
CA CYS A 124 -9.03 2.02 4.98
C CYS A 124 -9.54 2.51 3.64
N SER A 125 -8.89 3.56 3.15
CA SER A 125 -8.92 4.01 1.76
C SER A 125 -7.48 4.05 1.24
N LEU A 126 -7.26 3.51 0.04
CA LEU A 126 -5.98 3.53 -0.65
C LEU A 126 -6.10 4.39 -1.89
N ASN A 127 -5.22 5.37 -1.99
CA ASN A 127 -5.15 6.28 -3.12
C ASN A 127 -3.78 6.13 -3.78
N LEU A 128 -3.75 6.21 -5.10
CA LEU A 128 -2.54 6.29 -5.90
C LEU A 128 -2.61 7.53 -6.78
N GLY A 129 -1.46 8.17 -7.03
CA GLY A 129 -1.38 9.34 -7.89
C GLY A 129 -0.07 9.39 -8.66
N GLN A 130 -0.12 10.03 -9.82
CA GLN A 130 1.01 10.36 -10.64
C GLN A 130 1.00 11.86 -10.90
N PHE A 131 2.13 12.51 -10.64
CA PHE A 131 2.25 13.97 -10.71
C PHE A 131 3.44 14.36 -11.58
N GLU A 132 3.26 15.43 -12.34
CA GLU A 132 4.37 16.16 -12.98
C GLU A 132 5.10 16.99 -11.93
N GLY A 133 6.35 17.34 -12.21
CA GLY A 133 7.13 18.18 -11.27
C GLY A 133 6.49 19.55 -11.05
N ARG A 134 6.47 20.01 -9.81
CA ARG A 134 5.88 21.27 -9.32
C ARG A 134 4.34 21.30 -9.33
N GLU A 135 3.69 20.16 -9.47
CA GLU A 135 2.26 20.08 -9.31
C GLU A 135 1.90 19.84 -7.85
N GLU A 136 0.89 20.53 -7.40
CA GLU A 136 0.39 20.53 -6.03
C GLU A 136 -1.01 19.93 -5.98
N THR A 137 -1.32 19.23 -4.92
CA THR A 137 -2.71 18.85 -4.62
C THR A 137 -2.94 18.77 -3.11
N VAL A 138 -4.20 18.63 -2.75
CA VAL A 138 -4.64 18.57 -1.35
C VAL A 138 -5.47 17.32 -1.14
N TYR A 139 -5.03 16.47 -0.22
CA TYR A 139 -5.79 15.30 0.20
C TYR A 139 -6.65 15.62 1.42
N THR A 140 -7.94 15.31 1.35
CA THR A 140 -8.88 15.47 2.45
C THR A 140 -9.54 14.15 2.80
N TYR A 141 -9.78 13.91 4.09
CA TYR A 141 -10.50 12.74 4.58
C TYR A 141 -11.66 13.15 5.50
N GLN A 142 -12.73 12.34 5.46
CA GLN A 142 -14.00 12.68 6.15
C GLN A 142 -14.08 12.11 7.58
N ARG A 143 -13.35 11.04 7.87
CA ARG A 143 -13.43 10.36 9.16
C ARG A 143 -12.60 11.07 10.21
N LYS A 144 -13.17 11.28 11.37
CA LYS A 144 -12.42 11.69 12.56
C LYS A 144 -11.49 10.54 13.00
N ASP A 145 -10.42 10.88 13.69
CA ASP A 145 -9.43 9.92 14.19
C ASP A 145 -8.75 9.07 13.09
N THR A 146 -8.66 9.63 11.88
CA THR A 146 -7.96 9.03 10.75
C THR A 146 -6.48 9.38 10.81
N SER A 147 -5.64 8.39 10.55
CA SER A 147 -4.24 8.57 10.21
C SER A 147 -4.03 8.32 8.71
N VAL A 148 -3.10 9.04 8.12
CA VAL A 148 -2.70 8.86 6.73
C VAL A 148 -1.27 8.38 6.69
N PHE A 149 -1.01 7.38 5.85
CA PHE A 149 0.33 6.93 5.52
C PHE A 149 0.60 7.29 4.05
N ALA A 150 1.51 8.23 3.83
CA ALA A 150 2.01 8.59 2.51
C ALA A 150 3.30 7.84 2.22
N TYR A 151 3.49 7.40 0.98
CA TYR A 151 4.69 6.70 0.53
C TYR A 151 5.04 7.09 -0.89
N VAL A 152 6.31 7.45 -1.13
CA VAL A 152 6.81 7.84 -2.44
C VAL A 152 7.32 6.62 -3.20
N LEU A 153 6.62 6.24 -4.25
CA LEU A 153 6.99 5.13 -5.14
C LEU A 153 8.14 5.47 -6.06
N GLN A 154 8.18 6.72 -6.55
CA GLN A 154 9.19 7.25 -7.47
C GLN A 154 9.22 8.76 -7.39
N GLY A 155 10.42 9.36 -7.54
CA GLY A 155 10.63 10.80 -7.51
C GLY A 155 10.83 11.35 -6.11
N ALA A 156 10.48 12.61 -5.93
CA ALA A 156 10.52 13.32 -4.67
C ALA A 156 9.24 14.15 -4.50
N PHE A 157 8.75 14.21 -3.28
CA PHE A 157 7.54 14.94 -2.91
C PHE A 157 7.75 15.69 -1.60
N GLU A 158 7.06 16.80 -1.46
CA GLU A 158 6.90 17.48 -0.18
C GLU A 158 5.49 17.19 0.37
N PHE A 159 5.41 16.63 1.58
CA PHE A 159 4.16 16.44 2.32
C PHE A 159 4.21 17.25 3.60
N GLN A 160 3.29 18.20 3.78
CA GLN A 160 3.24 19.05 4.97
C GLN A 160 4.63 19.65 5.31
N ASN A 161 5.29 20.26 4.33
CA ASN A 161 6.64 20.83 4.42
C ASN A 161 7.73 19.81 4.81
N ARG A 162 7.58 18.55 4.40
CA ARG A 162 8.59 17.50 4.60
C ARG A 162 8.90 16.79 3.32
N LEU A 163 10.15 16.90 2.92
CA LEU A 163 10.68 16.20 1.77
C LEU A 163 10.67 14.68 2.02
N LEU A 164 10.11 13.95 1.07
CA LEU A 164 10.20 12.51 0.94
C LEU A 164 10.76 12.14 -0.43
N GLU A 165 11.70 11.24 -0.44
CA GLU A 165 12.28 10.68 -1.65
C GLU A 165 11.74 9.27 -1.94
N THR A 166 12.05 8.74 -3.11
CA THR A 166 11.69 7.38 -3.50
C THR A 166 11.97 6.36 -2.39
N GLY A 167 10.93 5.65 -1.96
CA GLY A 167 11.01 4.61 -0.94
C GLY A 167 10.91 5.12 0.49
N GLU A 168 10.62 6.40 0.70
CA GLU A 168 10.36 6.97 2.01
C GLU A 168 8.86 7.08 2.27
N GLY A 169 8.48 6.99 3.55
CA GLY A 169 7.10 7.08 4.00
C GLY A 169 6.92 8.02 5.17
N LEU A 170 5.72 8.56 5.30
CA LEU A 170 5.32 9.49 6.34
C LEU A 170 3.98 9.10 6.90
N CYS A 171 3.91 8.91 8.22
CA CYS A 171 2.64 8.78 8.94
C CYS A 171 2.18 10.16 9.43
N ILE A 172 0.95 10.52 9.17
CA ILE A 172 0.36 11.83 9.46
C ILE A 172 -0.89 11.63 10.32
N TRP A 173 -0.96 12.33 11.45
CA TRP A 173 -2.11 12.35 12.36
C TRP A 173 -2.54 13.79 12.59
N ASP A 174 -3.81 13.98 12.89
CA ASP A 174 -4.40 15.28 13.28
C ASP A 174 -4.16 16.42 12.26
N GLN A 175 -3.93 16.07 10.98
CA GLN A 175 -3.73 17.01 9.88
C GLN A 175 -4.78 16.74 8.79
N ASN A 176 -5.66 17.71 8.57
CA ASN A 176 -6.64 17.68 7.49
C ASN A 176 -7.03 19.11 7.14
N PRO A 177 -6.72 19.59 5.95
CA PRO A 177 -6.20 18.86 4.80
C PRO A 177 -4.69 18.50 4.90
N ILE A 178 -4.26 17.60 4.02
CA ILE A 178 -2.85 17.27 3.80
C ILE A 178 -2.43 17.82 2.46
N GLU A 179 -1.45 18.71 2.48
CA GLU A 179 -0.86 19.31 1.28
C GLU A 179 0.28 18.46 0.78
N LEU A 180 0.38 18.29 -0.53
CA LEU A 180 1.50 17.61 -1.18
C LEU A 180 1.88 18.31 -2.49
N GLU A 181 3.19 18.33 -2.78
CA GLU A 181 3.81 18.88 -3.98
C GLU A 181 4.79 17.86 -4.56
N ALA A 182 4.76 17.66 -5.88
CA ALA A 182 5.79 16.93 -6.61
C ALA A 182 6.98 17.84 -6.92
N LEU A 183 8.21 17.34 -6.72
CA LEU A 183 9.44 18.13 -6.89
C LEU A 183 10.21 17.74 -8.16
#